data_964d8f3a63a208f8284b259facaafb07
#
_entry.id   964d8f3a63a208f8284b259facaafb07
#
_cell.length_a   1.000
_cell.length_b   1.000
_cell.length_c   1.000
_cell.angle_alpha   90.00
_cell.angle_beta   90.00
_cell.angle_gamma   90.00
#
_symmetry.space_group_name_H-M   'P 1'
#
loop_
_entity.id
_entity.type
_entity.pdbx_description
1 polymer ?
#
loop_
_entity_poly.entity_id
_entity_poly.type
_entity_poly.pdbx_seq_one_letter_code
_entity_poly.pdbx_strand_id
1 'polypeptide(L)'
;KGQFLAPWDMHQVVKKIKNSGNNKVLVTERGVSFGYNTLVSDMRALPELKKSNCPVIFDATHSVQQPGGKGNSSGGERNYVSVLSRAAIAVGVAGIFMETHKDPDSAPSDGPNMIPLDELSNLLKLLKNFDVLSKSNI
;
A
#
# COMPACT_ATOMS: atom_id res chain seq x y z
N LYS A 1 7.38 -3.64 -5.53
CA LYS A 1 6.07 -3.03 -5.88
C LYS A 1 5.71 -3.34 -7.32
N GLY A 2 4.53 -3.94 -7.58
CA GLY A 2 4.10 -4.37 -8.93
C GLY A 2 2.82 -3.69 -9.38
N GLN A 3 2.87 -2.38 -9.63
CA GLN A 3 1.69 -1.54 -9.89
C GLN A 3 0.96 -1.85 -11.21
N PHE A 4 1.63 -2.44 -12.21
CA PHE A 4 1.04 -2.80 -13.50
C PHE A 4 0.98 -4.31 -13.71
N LEU A 5 1.32 -5.10 -12.69
CA LEU A 5 1.33 -6.55 -12.75
C LEU A 5 0.11 -7.10 -12.04
N ALA A 6 -0.42 -8.20 -12.57
CA ALA A 6 -1.36 -9.01 -11.83
C ALA A 6 -0.66 -9.62 -10.59
N PRO A 7 -1.38 -9.84 -9.48
CA PRO A 7 -0.75 -10.34 -8.24
C PRO A 7 -0.02 -11.68 -8.44
N TRP A 8 -0.54 -12.57 -9.30
CA TRP A 8 0.12 -13.84 -9.63
C TRP A 8 1.40 -13.68 -10.44
N ASP A 9 1.56 -12.60 -11.23
CA ASP A 9 2.79 -12.33 -11.98
C ASP A 9 3.95 -11.93 -11.07
N MET A 10 3.64 -11.41 -9.87
CA MET A 10 4.64 -11.06 -8.88
C MET A 10 5.46 -12.27 -8.39
N HIS A 11 4.94 -13.49 -8.51
CA HIS A 11 5.70 -14.70 -8.22
C HIS A 11 6.96 -14.82 -9.09
N GLN A 12 6.86 -14.43 -10.37
CA GLN A 12 8.01 -14.45 -11.26
C GLN A 12 9.06 -13.38 -10.89
N VAL A 13 8.60 -12.22 -10.43
CA VAL A 13 9.50 -11.16 -9.94
C VAL A 13 10.25 -11.64 -8.69
N VAL A 14 9.54 -12.23 -7.73
CA VAL A 14 10.14 -12.81 -6.52
C VAL A 14 11.16 -13.89 -6.87
N LYS A 15 10.81 -14.79 -7.80
CA LYS A 15 11.72 -15.85 -8.27
C LYS A 15 13.01 -15.28 -8.86
N LYS A 16 12.91 -14.23 -9.69
CA LYS A 16 14.10 -13.57 -10.26
C LYS A 16 15.00 -12.99 -9.18
N ILE A 17 14.44 -12.31 -8.15
CA ILE A 17 15.20 -11.74 -7.05
C ILE A 17 15.91 -12.85 -6.25
N LYS A 18 15.17 -13.92 -5.90
CA LYS A 18 15.74 -15.04 -5.16
C LYS A 18 16.86 -15.76 -5.95
N ASN A 19 16.69 -15.92 -7.25
CA ASN A 19 17.70 -16.52 -8.12
C ASN A 19 18.97 -15.65 -8.25
N SER A 20 18.88 -14.34 -7.99
CA SER A 20 20.07 -13.47 -7.90
C SER A 20 20.78 -13.50 -6.54
N GLY A 21 20.35 -14.38 -5.63
CA GLY A 21 20.97 -14.58 -4.32
C GLY A 21 20.35 -13.79 -3.17
N ASN A 22 19.29 -13.00 -3.41
CA ASN A 22 18.64 -12.25 -2.34
C ASN A 22 17.33 -12.91 -1.89
N ASN A 23 17.33 -13.46 -0.68
CA ASN A 23 16.15 -14.07 -0.05
C ASN A 23 15.36 -13.12 0.86
N LYS A 24 15.84 -11.89 1.07
CA LYS A 24 15.18 -10.86 1.90
C LYS A 24 14.27 -10.02 1.01
N VAL A 25 13.07 -10.51 0.73
CA VAL A 25 12.13 -9.91 -0.22
C VAL A 25 10.83 -9.57 0.49
N LEU A 26 10.35 -8.35 0.29
CA LEU A 26 9.00 -7.90 0.63
C LEU A 26 8.23 -7.68 -0.68
N VAL A 27 6.98 -8.08 -0.71
CA VAL A 27 6.09 -7.82 -1.86
C VAL A 27 5.10 -6.73 -1.47
N THR A 28 4.98 -5.70 -2.31
CA THR A 28 4.15 -4.54 -1.97
C THR A 28 3.00 -4.38 -2.98
N GLU A 29 1.78 -4.31 -2.46
CA GLU A 29 0.58 -3.90 -3.18
C GLU A 29 0.37 -2.39 -3.04
N ARG A 30 0.05 -1.71 -4.14
CA ARG A 30 -0.23 -0.27 -4.17
C ARG A 30 -1.39 0.12 -5.09
N GLY A 31 -2.22 -0.82 -5.47
CA GLY A 31 -3.25 -0.62 -6.49
C GLY A 31 -2.72 -0.72 -7.91
N VAL A 32 -3.63 -0.93 -8.81
CA VAL A 32 -3.40 -1.02 -10.26
C VAL A 32 -4.22 0.02 -10.99
N SER A 33 -3.80 0.41 -12.19
CA SER A 33 -4.52 1.37 -13.02
C SER A 33 -5.92 0.84 -13.36
N PHE A 34 -6.93 1.67 -13.14
CA PHE A 34 -8.31 1.37 -13.49
C PHE A 34 -8.96 2.63 -14.11
N GLY A 35 -9.10 2.66 -15.42
CA GLY A 35 -9.52 3.85 -16.13
C GLY A 35 -8.42 4.93 -16.21
N TYR A 36 -8.84 6.16 -16.44
CA TYR A 36 -7.91 7.29 -16.55
C TYR A 36 -7.57 7.86 -15.17
N ASN A 37 -6.26 8.01 -14.89
CA ASN A 37 -5.72 8.67 -13.69
C ASN A 37 -6.26 8.11 -12.35
N THR A 38 -6.70 6.85 -12.33
CA THR A 38 -7.33 6.22 -11.18
C THR A 38 -6.66 4.90 -10.88
N LEU A 39 -6.51 4.61 -9.59
CA LEU A 39 -6.03 3.33 -9.08
C LEU A 39 -7.13 2.62 -8.28
N VAL A 40 -7.13 1.30 -8.34
CA VAL A 40 -7.98 0.44 -7.50
C VAL A 40 -7.11 -0.59 -6.80
N SER A 41 -7.31 -0.75 -5.49
CA SER A 41 -6.72 -1.80 -4.68
C SER A 41 -7.71 -2.95 -4.54
N ASP A 42 -7.42 -4.06 -5.19
CA ASP A 42 -8.19 -5.29 -5.02
C ASP A 42 -7.69 -6.02 -3.77
N MET A 43 -8.49 -6.06 -2.70
CA MET A 43 -8.11 -6.73 -1.45
C MET A 43 -7.86 -8.23 -1.63
N ARG A 44 -8.38 -8.86 -2.70
CA ARG A 44 -8.09 -10.25 -3.07
C ARG A 44 -6.65 -10.44 -3.55
N ALA A 45 -6.00 -9.38 -4.02
CA ALA A 45 -4.58 -9.43 -4.40
C ALA A 45 -3.67 -9.77 -3.21
N LEU A 46 -4.04 -9.37 -2.00
CA LEU A 46 -3.21 -9.56 -0.80
C LEU A 46 -3.01 -11.05 -0.46
N PRO A 47 -4.06 -11.89 -0.33
CA PRO A 47 -3.86 -13.32 -0.14
C PRO A 47 -3.19 -14.00 -1.33
N GLU A 48 -3.39 -13.51 -2.56
CA GLU A 48 -2.69 -14.04 -3.74
C GLU A 48 -1.18 -13.77 -3.64
N LEU A 49 -0.78 -12.55 -3.27
CA LEU A 49 0.63 -12.20 -3.07
C LEU A 49 1.29 -13.01 -1.94
N LYS A 50 0.55 -13.38 -0.90
CA LYS A 50 1.05 -14.25 0.19
C LYS A 50 1.54 -15.61 -0.30
N LYS A 51 1.00 -16.14 -1.40
CA LYS A 51 1.44 -17.41 -2.00
C LYS A 51 2.90 -17.37 -2.49
N SER A 52 3.50 -16.17 -2.62
CA SER A 52 4.93 -16.01 -2.91
C SER A 52 5.86 -16.42 -1.77
N ASN A 53 5.31 -16.72 -0.58
CA ASN A 53 6.04 -16.96 0.67
C ASN A 53 6.98 -15.78 1.02
N CYS A 54 6.53 -14.55 0.74
CA CYS A 54 7.17 -13.32 1.14
C CYS A 54 6.19 -12.50 2.00
N PRO A 55 6.68 -11.71 2.97
CA PRO A 55 5.82 -10.77 3.67
C PRO A 55 5.18 -9.78 2.69
N VAL A 56 3.88 -9.57 2.81
CA VAL A 56 3.12 -8.64 1.97
C VAL A 56 2.96 -7.31 2.69
N ILE A 57 3.35 -6.24 2.02
CA ILE A 57 3.19 -4.86 2.48
C ILE A 57 2.08 -4.20 1.66
N PHE A 58 1.24 -3.44 2.32
CA PHE A 58 0.28 -2.58 1.64
C PHE A 58 0.76 -1.13 1.67
N ASP A 59 0.94 -0.52 0.52
CA ASP A 59 1.30 0.89 0.38
C ASP A 59 0.02 1.73 0.37
N ALA A 60 -0.32 2.26 1.52
CA ALA A 60 -1.59 2.94 1.73
C ALA A 60 -1.64 4.33 1.09
N THR A 61 -0.53 5.04 1.05
CA THR A 61 -0.49 6.40 0.50
C THR A 61 -0.47 6.41 -1.02
N HIS A 62 0.29 5.53 -1.65
CA HIS A 62 0.27 5.46 -3.11
C HIS A 62 -0.95 4.73 -3.69
N SER A 63 -1.67 3.94 -2.90
CA SER A 63 -2.91 3.29 -3.36
C SER A 63 -4.04 4.27 -3.65
N VAL A 64 -3.99 5.47 -3.09
CA VAL A 64 -4.98 6.55 -3.28
C VAL A 64 -4.48 7.66 -4.21
N GLN A 65 -3.33 7.47 -4.83
CA GLN A 65 -2.77 8.41 -5.80
C GLN A 65 -3.63 8.47 -7.06
N GLN A 66 -3.73 9.66 -7.64
CA GLN A 66 -4.30 9.88 -8.96
C GLN A 66 -3.17 10.30 -9.92
N PRO A 67 -2.50 9.35 -10.58
CA PRO A 67 -1.34 9.65 -11.42
C PRO A 67 -1.70 10.64 -12.53
N GLY A 68 -1.01 11.78 -12.60
CA GLY A 68 -1.31 12.84 -13.57
C GLY A 68 -2.65 13.54 -13.39
N GLY A 69 -3.35 13.33 -12.28
CA GLY A 69 -4.71 13.87 -12.06
C GLY A 69 -4.79 15.40 -11.98
N LYS A 70 -3.64 16.07 -11.80
CA LYS A 70 -3.53 17.54 -11.81
C LYS A 70 -2.73 18.07 -13.03
N GLY A 71 -2.62 17.29 -14.11
CA GLY A 71 -1.84 17.63 -15.29
C GLY A 71 -0.34 17.47 -15.06
N ASN A 72 0.31 18.47 -14.46
CA ASN A 72 1.76 18.45 -14.21
C ASN A 72 2.17 17.73 -12.93
N SER A 73 1.22 17.26 -12.11
CA SER A 73 1.47 16.53 -10.87
C SER A 73 0.38 15.49 -10.62
N SER A 74 0.68 14.55 -9.73
CA SER A 74 -0.31 13.59 -9.26
C SER A 74 -1.32 14.25 -8.31
N GLY A 75 -2.60 13.89 -8.46
CA GLY A 75 -3.62 14.10 -7.44
C GLY A 75 -3.61 12.96 -6.43
N GLY A 76 -4.54 12.98 -5.50
CA GLY A 76 -4.74 11.91 -4.53
C GLY A 76 -5.90 12.17 -3.59
N GLU A 77 -6.31 11.10 -2.92
CA GLU A 77 -7.47 11.10 -2.03
C GLU A 77 -7.07 10.61 -0.63
N ARG A 78 -6.32 11.42 0.10
CA ARG A 78 -5.82 11.17 1.48
C ARG A 78 -6.86 10.55 2.40
N ASN A 79 -8.12 10.97 2.27
CA ASN A 79 -9.23 10.48 3.11
C ASN A 79 -9.41 8.96 3.06
N TYR A 80 -9.01 8.30 1.97
CA TYR A 80 -9.13 6.85 1.83
C TYR A 80 -7.93 6.08 2.38
N VAL A 81 -6.83 6.73 2.76
CA VAL A 81 -5.64 6.05 3.30
C VAL A 81 -6.01 5.23 4.53
N SER A 82 -6.72 5.82 5.50
CA SER A 82 -7.17 5.11 6.70
C SER A 82 -8.15 3.97 6.37
N VAL A 83 -9.04 4.17 5.42
CA VAL A 83 -10.03 3.15 4.99
C VAL A 83 -9.32 1.93 4.42
N LEU A 84 -8.46 2.13 3.44
CA LEU A 84 -7.74 1.04 2.76
C LEU A 84 -6.72 0.37 3.69
N SER A 85 -6.07 1.13 4.57
CA SER A 85 -5.16 0.56 5.58
C SER A 85 -5.87 -0.42 6.51
N ARG A 86 -7.04 -0.06 7.02
CA ARG A 86 -7.85 -0.95 7.87
C ARG A 86 -8.26 -2.21 7.11
N ALA A 87 -8.72 -2.06 5.87
CA ALA A 87 -9.09 -3.21 5.03
C ALA A 87 -7.89 -4.15 4.80
N ALA A 88 -6.72 -3.61 4.44
CA ALA A 88 -5.52 -4.40 4.21
C ALA A 88 -5.04 -5.14 5.49
N ILE A 89 -5.09 -4.47 6.65
CA ILE A 89 -4.73 -5.10 7.92
C ILE A 89 -5.73 -6.19 8.30
N ALA A 90 -7.03 -5.99 8.06
CA ALA A 90 -8.04 -7.02 8.29
C ALA A 90 -7.82 -8.28 7.43
N VAL A 91 -7.26 -8.13 6.23
CA VAL A 91 -6.81 -9.26 5.40
C VAL A 91 -5.52 -9.91 5.95
N GLY A 92 -4.83 -9.25 6.87
CA GLY A 92 -3.65 -9.77 7.56
C GLY A 92 -2.35 -9.56 6.80
N VAL A 93 -2.09 -8.36 6.25
CA VAL A 93 -0.78 -8.01 5.68
C VAL A 93 0.31 -7.98 6.76
N ALA A 94 1.56 -8.15 6.35
CA ALA A 94 2.71 -8.11 7.24
C ALA A 94 3.06 -6.70 7.71
N GLY A 95 2.71 -5.69 6.95
CA GLY A 95 2.94 -4.29 7.30
C GLY A 95 2.26 -3.32 6.35
N ILE A 96 2.26 -2.06 6.77
CA ILE A 96 1.76 -0.92 6.00
C ILE A 96 2.91 0.03 5.70
N PHE A 97 2.99 0.49 4.46
CA PHE A 97 3.84 1.62 4.07
C PHE A 97 2.98 2.88 4.03
N MET A 98 3.48 3.95 4.62
CA MET A 98 2.84 5.28 4.58
C MET A 98 3.88 6.37 4.43
N GLU A 99 3.57 7.36 3.63
CA GLU A 99 4.29 8.63 3.61
C GLU A 99 3.60 9.64 4.52
N THR A 100 4.40 10.42 5.22
CA THR A 100 3.92 11.44 6.15
C THR A 100 4.77 12.70 6.04
N HIS A 101 4.15 13.85 6.25
CA HIS A 101 4.81 15.15 6.26
C HIS A 101 4.15 16.06 7.30
N LYS A 102 4.92 16.96 7.88
CA LYS A 102 4.37 17.95 8.86
C LYS A 102 3.31 18.86 8.25
N ASP A 103 3.47 19.16 6.97
CA ASP A 103 2.56 19.96 6.17
C ASP A 103 2.50 19.34 4.75
N PRO A 104 1.61 18.34 4.52
CA PRO A 104 1.53 17.63 3.25
C PRO A 104 1.31 18.52 2.03
N ASP A 105 0.61 19.64 2.19
CA ASP A 105 0.29 20.54 1.07
C ASP A 105 1.52 21.32 0.60
N SER A 106 2.56 21.42 1.42
CA SER A 106 3.87 21.98 1.08
C SER A 106 4.92 20.94 0.67
N ALA A 107 4.56 19.65 0.65
CA ALA A 107 5.49 18.59 0.28
C ALA A 107 5.93 18.70 -1.20
N PRO A 108 7.18 18.35 -1.53
CA PRO A 108 7.69 18.47 -2.90
C PRO A 108 7.04 17.50 -3.89
N SER A 109 6.46 16.39 -3.40
CA SER A 109 5.71 15.40 -4.19
C SER A 109 4.66 14.72 -3.31
N ASP A 110 3.66 14.10 -3.92
CA ASP A 110 2.66 13.22 -3.30
C ASP A 110 1.87 13.81 -2.11
N GLY A 111 1.95 15.13 -1.91
CA GLY A 111 1.25 15.83 -0.83
C GLY A 111 -0.22 15.44 -0.66
N PRO A 112 -1.03 15.35 -1.74
CA PRO A 112 -2.43 14.94 -1.66
C PRO A 112 -2.69 13.55 -1.07
N ASN A 113 -1.64 12.70 -1.00
CA ASN A 113 -1.73 11.33 -0.50
C ASN A 113 -1.17 11.18 0.92
N MET A 114 -0.26 12.08 1.32
CA MET A 114 0.47 11.96 2.59
C MET A 114 -0.42 12.18 3.80
N ILE A 115 -0.11 11.48 4.87
CA ILE A 115 -0.75 11.66 6.18
C ILE A 115 -0.07 12.83 6.90
N PRO A 116 -0.83 13.79 7.45
CA PRO A 116 -0.28 14.78 8.37
C PRO A 116 0.41 14.11 9.56
N LEU A 117 1.61 14.59 9.91
CA LEU A 117 2.44 13.96 10.94
C LEU A 117 1.75 13.92 12.31
N ASP A 118 0.96 14.93 12.63
CA ASP A 118 0.20 15.03 13.87
C ASP A 118 -0.96 14.01 13.96
N GLU A 119 -1.51 13.59 12.82
CA GLU A 119 -2.54 12.56 12.76
C GLU A 119 -1.97 11.12 12.82
N LEU A 120 -0.69 10.94 12.49
CA LEU A 120 -0.07 9.62 12.32
C LEU A 120 -0.18 8.76 13.58
N SER A 121 0.08 9.33 14.76
CA SER A 121 0.04 8.59 16.03
C SER A 121 -1.33 7.96 16.30
N ASN A 122 -2.40 8.71 16.06
CA ASN A 122 -3.77 8.22 16.26
C ASN A 122 -4.14 7.16 15.24
N LEU A 123 -3.74 7.34 13.97
CA LEU A 123 -3.93 6.36 12.93
C LEU A 123 -3.21 5.05 13.26
N LEU A 124 -1.94 5.10 13.70
CA LEU A 124 -1.17 3.90 14.05
C LEU A 124 -1.78 3.15 15.24
N LYS A 125 -2.30 3.83 16.26
CA LYS A 125 -3.02 3.20 17.38
C LYS A 125 -4.27 2.45 16.89
N LEU A 126 -5.05 3.09 16.03
CA LEU A 126 -6.22 2.45 15.41
C LEU A 126 -5.83 1.19 14.63
N LEU A 127 -4.83 1.33 13.73
CA LEU A 127 -4.37 0.23 12.89
C LEU A 127 -3.81 -0.94 13.72
N LYS A 128 -3.13 -0.65 14.85
CA LYS A 128 -2.64 -1.67 15.76
C LYS A 128 -3.76 -2.50 16.38
N ASN A 129 -4.89 -1.89 16.70
CA ASN A 129 -6.05 -2.63 17.21
C ASN A 129 -6.62 -3.60 16.15
N PHE A 130 -6.71 -3.16 14.90
CA PHE A 130 -7.10 -4.05 13.78
C PHE A 130 -6.09 -5.18 13.57
N ASP A 131 -4.79 -4.90 13.68
CA ASP A 131 -3.72 -5.89 13.52
C ASP A 131 -3.82 -6.98 14.59
N VAL A 132 -4.00 -6.60 15.85
CA VAL A 132 -4.20 -7.55 16.96
C VAL A 132 -5.42 -8.41 16.71
N LEU A 133 -6.56 -7.80 16.37
CA LEU A 133 -7.81 -8.53 16.13
C LEU A 133 -7.67 -9.50 14.94
N SER A 134 -7.09 -9.08 13.84
CA SER A 134 -6.94 -9.91 12.64
C SER A 134 -6.00 -11.10 12.87
N LYS A 135 -4.98 -10.95 13.72
CA LYS A 135 -3.98 -12.00 14.00
C LYS A 135 -4.35 -12.90 15.17
N SER A 136 -5.29 -12.52 16.02
CA SER A 136 -5.75 -13.35 17.14
C SER A 136 -6.73 -14.45 16.73
N ASN A 137 -7.28 -14.38 15.52
CA ASN A 137 -8.29 -15.30 15.00
C ASN A 137 -7.79 -16.20 13.85
N ILE A 138 -6.47 -16.32 13.70
CA ILE A 138 -5.84 -17.18 12.69
C ILE A 138 -5.23 -18.39 13.34
#